data_e0816db95fac432bd4502c9fae1df842
#
_entry.id   e0816db95fac432bd4502c9fae1df842
#
_cell.length_a   1.000
_cell.length_b   1.000
_cell.length_c   1.000
_cell.angle_alpha   90.00
_cell.angle_beta   90.00
_cell.angle_gamma   90.00
#
_symmetry.space_group_name_H-M   'P 1'
#
loop_
_entity.id
_entity.type
_entity.pdbx_description
1 polymer ?
#
loop_
_entity_poly.entity_id
_entity_poly.type
_entity_poly.pdbx_seq_one_letter_code
_entity_poly.pdbx_strand_id
1 'polypeptide(L)'
;MPSEEEPTVNPIPSSVMIVNESTPLLSQEQYQAGSTITNSQNNRQSLSLWSFNADATTRQKETKGVILLSLSSLFFAIISVLVKYLQTTIPSFEIVFARSAMQLFLGLISCLILGVHPLGKKGIRKWILLRALTSSIALYLFFYGLTKLPLIDATVVFFVGPIFKIIIASSVLNENYSVKDGFYSFVCFIGLLFVIKPSVLFHQQMTVEDVPRSIATAAVLVGALMSAMAYVTARKLGQDTHVVVHMVYFGLVASVISLPRLQEFVIPDQLDTIWMLGAIGLVAFLGQTLLNHGLKLAPFGLANIIQAGDVVLAFVFGIVLFNEQPGFYTILGSILVVLMTTMVNIHRWRMSQLRNVALRKRRY
;
A
#
# COMPACT_ATOMS: atom_id res chain seq x y z
N MET A 1 -76.44 25.81 -5.63
CA MET A 1 -75.49 24.71 -5.45
C MET A 1 -74.17 25.14 -6.08
N PRO A 2 -73.17 25.53 -5.34
CA PRO A 2 -71.88 25.90 -5.90
C PRO A 2 -70.98 24.64 -6.00
N SER A 3 -70.28 24.56 -7.12
CA SER A 3 -69.28 23.57 -7.45
C SER A 3 -67.98 23.82 -6.68
N GLU A 4 -67.48 22.80 -6.03
CA GLU A 4 -66.17 22.76 -5.34
C GLU A 4 -65.06 22.80 -6.37
N GLU A 5 -64.19 23.82 -6.26
CA GLU A 5 -62.91 23.91 -6.97
C GLU A 5 -61.88 23.11 -6.19
N GLU A 6 -61.33 22.07 -6.79
CA GLU A 6 -60.11 21.37 -6.33
C GLU A 6 -58.87 22.29 -6.49
N PRO A 7 -57.95 22.34 -5.52
CA PRO A 7 -56.71 23.10 -5.68
C PRO A 7 -55.76 22.33 -6.61
N THR A 8 -55.44 22.96 -7.73
CA THR A 8 -54.39 22.53 -8.66
C THR A 8 -53.01 22.52 -7.99
N VAL A 9 -52.49 21.32 -7.77
CA VAL A 9 -51.12 21.11 -7.36
C VAL A 9 -50.18 21.36 -8.56
N ASN A 10 -49.40 22.43 -8.50
CA ASN A 10 -48.35 22.73 -9.47
C ASN A 10 -47.28 21.60 -9.44
N PRO A 11 -46.87 21.06 -10.59
CA PRO A 11 -45.80 20.08 -10.63
C PRO A 11 -44.47 20.73 -10.31
N ILE A 12 -43.76 20.14 -9.34
CA ILE A 12 -42.39 20.46 -9.00
C ILE A 12 -41.51 20.22 -10.23
N PRO A 13 -40.69 21.17 -10.68
CA PRO A 13 -39.79 20.92 -11.81
C PRO A 13 -38.75 19.86 -11.41
N SER A 14 -38.80 18.74 -12.08
CA SER A 14 -37.86 17.62 -12.00
C SER A 14 -36.52 18.03 -12.67
N SER A 15 -35.76 18.93 -12.04
CA SER A 15 -34.33 19.03 -12.31
C SER A 15 -33.59 18.01 -11.44
N VAL A 16 -33.69 16.75 -11.81
CA VAL A 16 -32.77 15.72 -11.36
C VAL A 16 -31.41 16.09 -11.93
N MET A 17 -30.62 16.83 -11.18
CA MET A 17 -29.20 16.97 -11.45
C MET A 17 -28.56 15.61 -11.26
N ILE A 18 -28.18 14.99 -12.36
CA ILE A 18 -27.32 13.80 -12.37
C ILE A 18 -26.02 14.19 -11.68
N VAL A 19 -25.89 13.81 -10.41
CA VAL A 19 -24.63 13.96 -9.67
C VAL A 19 -23.62 13.04 -10.34
N ASN A 20 -22.73 13.62 -11.09
CA ASN A 20 -21.65 12.92 -11.74
C ASN A 20 -20.72 12.38 -10.64
N GLU A 21 -20.57 11.06 -10.52
CA GLU A 21 -19.74 10.35 -9.49
C GLU A 21 -18.24 10.71 -9.51
N SER A 22 -17.85 11.68 -10.32
CA SER A 22 -16.47 12.18 -10.45
C SER A 22 -16.13 13.38 -9.56
N THR A 23 -17.06 13.84 -8.71
CA THR A 23 -16.81 14.95 -7.78
C THR A 23 -15.99 14.47 -6.58
N PRO A 24 -14.87 15.14 -6.23
CA PRO A 24 -14.08 14.80 -5.04
C PRO A 24 -14.96 14.87 -3.80
N LEU A 25 -14.74 13.99 -2.82
CA LEU A 25 -15.48 13.89 -1.55
C LEU A 25 -15.67 15.23 -0.80
N LEU A 26 -14.90 16.25 -1.13
CA LEU A 26 -15.03 17.63 -0.61
C LEU A 26 -16.29 18.37 -1.10
N SER A 27 -16.92 17.94 -2.19
CA SER A 27 -18.13 18.57 -2.74
C SER A 27 -19.42 17.96 -2.19
N GLN A 28 -19.40 16.76 -1.64
CA GLN A 28 -20.57 16.16 -0.98
C GLN A 28 -20.90 16.79 0.38
N GLU A 29 -19.92 17.33 1.10
CA GLU A 29 -20.17 18.11 2.32
C GLU A 29 -20.78 19.50 2.04
N GLN A 30 -20.61 20.03 0.83
CA GLN A 30 -21.18 21.34 0.46
C GLN A 30 -22.69 21.29 0.18
N TYR A 31 -23.23 20.16 -0.20
CA TYR A 31 -24.65 20.06 -0.57
C TYR A 31 -25.58 19.91 0.65
N GLN A 32 -25.05 19.49 1.82
CA GLN A 32 -25.84 19.42 3.05
C GLN A 32 -25.88 20.72 3.86
N ALA A 33 -25.06 21.70 3.52
CA ALA A 33 -24.99 22.97 4.25
C ALA A 33 -25.93 24.05 3.68
N GLY A 34 -26.60 23.83 2.56
CA GLY A 34 -27.36 24.84 1.80
C GLY A 34 -28.82 25.02 2.18
N SER A 35 -29.38 24.21 3.06
CA SER A 35 -30.82 24.30 3.37
C SER A 35 -31.11 24.35 4.87
N THR A 36 -30.70 25.39 5.58
CA THR A 36 -31.38 25.78 6.83
C THR A 36 -30.78 27.06 7.40
N ILE A 37 -31.12 28.19 6.85
CA ILE A 37 -31.02 29.49 7.55
C ILE A 37 -32.45 29.82 8.00
N THR A 38 -32.88 29.28 9.14
CA THR A 38 -33.90 29.89 10.05
C THR A 38 -34.02 29.01 11.29
N ASN A 39 -33.31 29.29 12.33
CA ASN A 39 -33.61 29.14 13.78
C ASN A 39 -32.30 29.11 14.60
N SER A 40 -31.87 30.27 15.02
CA SER A 40 -30.49 30.45 15.50
C SER A 40 -30.22 30.15 16.97
N GLN A 41 -31.10 29.57 17.74
CA GLN A 41 -30.82 29.21 19.15
C GLN A 41 -30.93 27.72 19.49
N ASN A 42 -31.77 26.94 18.82
CA ASN A 42 -31.83 25.48 19.02
C ASN A 42 -30.80 24.70 18.20
N ASN A 43 -30.13 25.35 17.25
CA ASN A 43 -29.23 24.71 16.29
C ASN A 43 -27.78 24.50 16.78
N ARG A 44 -27.35 25.22 17.84
CA ARG A 44 -25.99 25.03 18.37
C ARG A 44 -25.80 23.73 19.13
N GLN A 45 -26.83 23.21 19.79
CA GLN A 45 -26.75 21.90 20.45
C GLN A 45 -26.86 20.73 19.49
N SER A 46 -27.70 20.85 18.44
CA SER A 46 -27.78 19.81 17.41
C SER A 46 -26.50 19.74 16.57
N LEU A 47 -25.91 20.87 16.18
CA LEU A 47 -24.63 20.92 15.44
C LEU A 47 -23.48 20.32 16.23
N SER A 48 -23.44 20.48 17.56
CA SER A 48 -22.40 19.86 18.41
C SER A 48 -22.56 18.35 18.52
N LEU A 49 -23.79 17.83 18.57
CA LEU A 49 -24.08 16.39 18.59
C LEU A 49 -23.80 15.72 17.24
N TRP A 50 -24.09 16.41 16.12
CA TRP A 50 -23.78 15.90 14.77
C TRP A 50 -22.28 15.92 14.50
N SER A 51 -21.53 16.93 14.94
CA SER A 51 -20.08 16.95 14.82
C SER A 51 -19.43 15.88 15.69
N PHE A 52 -19.91 15.65 16.90
CA PHE A 52 -19.42 14.62 17.81
C PHE A 52 -19.65 13.20 17.25
N ASN A 53 -20.82 12.92 16.68
CA ASN A 53 -21.14 11.64 16.03
C ASN A 53 -20.36 11.43 14.73
N ALA A 54 -20.16 12.47 13.92
CA ALA A 54 -19.32 12.40 12.72
C ALA A 54 -17.85 12.11 13.07
N ASP A 55 -17.32 12.72 14.11
CA ASP A 55 -15.97 12.46 14.61
C ASP A 55 -15.82 11.03 15.16
N ALA A 56 -16.84 10.52 15.88
CA ALA A 56 -16.86 9.14 16.40
C ALA A 56 -16.87 8.11 15.27
N THR A 57 -17.68 8.30 14.23
CA THR A 57 -17.71 7.41 13.06
C THR A 57 -16.43 7.46 12.24
N THR A 58 -15.80 8.61 12.13
CA THR A 58 -14.50 8.79 11.46
C THR A 58 -13.41 8.07 12.22
N ARG A 59 -13.34 8.24 13.55
CA ARG A 59 -12.39 7.52 14.41
C ARG A 59 -12.56 6.01 14.33
N GLN A 60 -13.79 5.50 14.30
CA GLN A 60 -14.05 4.06 14.14
C GLN A 60 -13.54 3.54 12.78
N LYS A 61 -13.72 4.29 11.69
CA LYS A 61 -13.18 3.93 10.37
C LYS A 61 -11.66 3.92 10.37
N GLU A 62 -11.03 4.93 10.96
CA GLU A 62 -9.58 5.00 11.10
C GLU A 62 -9.02 3.84 11.92
N THR A 63 -9.64 3.52 13.08
CA THR A 63 -9.24 2.38 13.92
C THR A 63 -9.36 1.05 13.16
N LYS A 64 -10.48 0.82 12.44
CA LYS A 64 -10.63 -0.35 11.58
C LYS A 64 -9.53 -0.40 10.51
N GLY A 65 -9.21 0.74 9.89
CA GLY A 65 -8.13 0.84 8.91
C GLY A 65 -6.78 0.44 9.51
N VAL A 66 -6.46 0.90 10.72
CA VAL A 66 -5.24 0.55 11.45
C VAL A 66 -5.15 -0.96 11.71
N ILE A 67 -6.23 -1.56 12.23
CA ILE A 67 -6.28 -3.00 12.53
C ILE A 67 -6.06 -3.82 11.23
N LEU A 68 -6.73 -3.45 10.14
CA LEU A 68 -6.58 -4.14 8.85
C LEU A 68 -5.15 -4.04 8.30
N LEU A 69 -4.51 -2.87 8.44
CA LEU A 69 -3.13 -2.67 8.03
C LEU A 69 -2.14 -3.46 8.87
N SER A 70 -2.32 -3.46 10.20
CA SER A 70 -1.45 -4.24 11.10
C SER A 70 -1.56 -5.74 10.83
N LEU A 71 -2.77 -6.24 10.58
CA LEU A 71 -2.98 -7.64 10.22
C LEU A 71 -2.38 -7.96 8.83
N SER A 72 -2.47 -7.03 7.89
CA SER A 72 -1.82 -7.14 6.57
C SER A 72 -0.29 -7.26 6.70
N SER A 73 0.33 -6.42 7.54
CA SER A 73 1.78 -6.49 7.85
C SER A 73 2.16 -7.87 8.38
N LEU A 74 1.40 -8.42 9.31
CA LEU A 74 1.65 -9.77 9.83
C LEU A 74 1.59 -10.83 8.71
N PHE A 75 0.60 -10.77 7.83
CA PHE A 75 0.51 -11.71 6.71
C PHE A 75 1.68 -11.58 5.74
N PHE A 76 2.14 -10.36 5.42
CA PHE A 76 3.31 -10.18 4.57
C PHE A 76 4.60 -10.66 5.23
N ALA A 77 4.74 -10.48 6.54
CA ALA A 77 5.87 -11.02 7.28
C ALA A 77 5.87 -12.57 7.27
N ILE A 78 4.71 -13.21 7.42
CA ILE A 78 4.56 -14.67 7.30
C ILE A 78 4.94 -15.13 5.88
N ILE A 79 4.50 -14.43 4.83
CA ILE A 79 4.89 -14.75 3.45
C ILE A 79 6.40 -14.67 3.30
N SER A 80 7.04 -13.63 3.82
CA SER A 80 8.50 -13.47 3.74
C SER A 80 9.24 -14.62 4.42
N VAL A 81 8.74 -15.11 5.55
CA VAL A 81 9.25 -16.31 6.24
C VAL A 81 9.09 -17.55 5.36
N LEU A 82 7.90 -17.78 4.81
CA LEU A 82 7.65 -18.96 3.96
C LEU A 82 8.50 -18.95 2.69
N VAL A 83 8.65 -17.77 2.06
CA VAL A 83 9.54 -17.61 0.89
C VAL A 83 10.99 -17.89 1.27
N LYS A 84 11.43 -17.37 2.42
CA LYS A 84 12.80 -17.59 2.92
C LYS A 84 13.06 -19.08 3.24
N TYR A 85 12.05 -19.79 3.73
CA TYR A 85 12.13 -21.22 4.00
C TYR A 85 12.20 -22.05 2.70
N LEU A 86 11.33 -21.73 1.72
CA LEU A 86 11.25 -22.47 0.44
C LEU A 86 12.40 -22.18 -0.52
N GLN A 87 13.19 -21.15 -0.30
CA GLN A 87 14.30 -20.76 -1.21
C GLN A 87 15.35 -21.86 -1.44
N THR A 88 15.45 -22.83 -0.51
CA THR A 88 16.40 -23.94 -0.60
C THR A 88 15.97 -25.02 -1.60
N THR A 89 14.65 -25.13 -1.84
CA THR A 89 14.06 -26.18 -2.69
C THR A 89 13.43 -25.60 -3.96
N ILE A 90 12.88 -24.39 -3.90
CA ILE A 90 12.10 -23.80 -4.99
C ILE A 90 12.71 -22.47 -5.42
N PRO A 91 12.95 -22.25 -6.72
CA PRO A 91 13.42 -20.96 -7.25
C PRO A 91 12.42 -19.81 -6.98
N SER A 92 12.94 -18.58 -6.77
CA SER A 92 12.11 -17.42 -6.43
C SER A 92 11.04 -17.09 -7.46
N PHE A 93 11.32 -17.29 -8.75
CA PHE A 93 10.36 -17.00 -9.83
C PHE A 93 9.17 -18.00 -9.82
N GLU A 94 9.37 -19.22 -9.40
CA GLU A 94 8.32 -20.23 -9.25
C GLU A 94 7.42 -19.90 -8.06
N ILE A 95 7.99 -19.48 -6.93
CA ILE A 95 7.23 -19.01 -5.77
C ILE A 95 6.38 -17.81 -6.16
N VAL A 96 6.92 -16.85 -6.94
CA VAL A 96 6.18 -15.69 -7.46
C VAL A 96 5.05 -16.13 -8.38
N PHE A 97 5.31 -17.11 -9.26
CA PHE A 97 4.30 -17.65 -10.18
C PHE A 97 3.15 -18.30 -9.39
N ALA A 98 3.45 -19.27 -8.52
CA ALA A 98 2.44 -19.97 -7.72
C ALA A 98 1.56 -19.01 -6.90
N ARG A 99 2.20 -18.07 -6.19
CA ARG A 99 1.53 -17.02 -5.44
C ARG A 99 0.61 -16.18 -6.32
N SER A 100 1.10 -15.77 -7.49
CA SER A 100 0.38 -14.84 -8.37
C SER A 100 -0.76 -15.54 -9.13
N ALA A 101 -0.56 -16.79 -9.52
CA ALA A 101 -1.61 -17.63 -10.13
C ALA A 101 -2.76 -17.86 -9.13
N MET A 102 -2.43 -18.20 -7.88
CA MET A 102 -3.45 -18.33 -6.83
C MET A 102 -4.19 -17.02 -6.60
N GLN A 103 -3.48 -15.88 -6.56
CA GLN A 103 -4.08 -14.56 -6.40
C GLN A 103 -4.98 -14.19 -7.59
N LEU A 104 -4.59 -14.53 -8.82
CA LEU A 104 -5.43 -14.35 -10.01
C LEU A 104 -6.71 -15.18 -9.90
N PHE A 105 -6.59 -16.46 -9.55
CA PHE A 105 -7.71 -17.38 -9.40
C PHE A 105 -8.71 -16.88 -8.34
N LEU A 106 -8.24 -16.57 -7.14
CA LEU A 106 -9.09 -16.05 -6.06
C LEU A 106 -9.65 -14.67 -6.39
N GLY A 107 -8.89 -13.83 -7.12
CA GLY A 107 -9.35 -12.55 -7.62
C GLY A 107 -10.49 -12.67 -8.62
N LEU A 108 -10.42 -13.61 -9.56
CA LEU A 108 -11.48 -13.89 -10.53
C LEU A 108 -12.75 -14.43 -9.84
N ILE A 109 -12.61 -15.37 -8.90
CA ILE A 109 -13.72 -15.84 -8.08
C ILE A 109 -14.38 -14.68 -7.33
N SER A 110 -13.57 -13.81 -6.72
CA SER A 110 -14.09 -12.64 -6.01
C SER A 110 -14.83 -11.67 -6.95
N CYS A 111 -14.35 -11.49 -8.19
CA CYS A 111 -15.08 -10.71 -9.20
C CYS A 111 -16.44 -11.31 -9.53
N LEU A 112 -16.52 -12.64 -9.66
CA LEU A 112 -17.79 -13.33 -9.93
C LEU A 112 -18.78 -13.18 -8.77
N ILE A 113 -18.31 -13.39 -7.53
CA ILE A 113 -19.15 -13.28 -6.33
C ILE A 113 -19.68 -11.85 -6.13
N LEU A 114 -18.84 -10.84 -6.38
CA LEU A 114 -19.20 -9.44 -6.18
C LEU A 114 -19.88 -8.79 -7.40
N GLY A 115 -20.06 -9.51 -8.51
CA GLY A 115 -20.64 -8.99 -9.75
C GLY A 115 -19.78 -7.87 -10.40
N VAL A 116 -18.47 -7.83 -10.12
CA VAL A 116 -17.55 -6.80 -10.61
C VAL A 116 -16.86 -7.28 -11.88
N HIS A 117 -16.92 -6.47 -12.95
CA HIS A 117 -16.25 -6.83 -14.20
C HIS A 117 -14.70 -6.84 -14.01
N PRO A 118 -13.98 -7.95 -14.28
CA PRO A 118 -12.56 -8.10 -13.97
C PRO A 118 -11.64 -7.11 -14.69
N LEU A 119 -12.05 -6.61 -15.88
CA LEU A 119 -11.29 -5.62 -16.63
C LEU A 119 -11.50 -4.17 -16.18
N GLY A 120 -12.45 -3.90 -15.28
CA GLY A 120 -12.77 -2.55 -14.83
C GLY A 120 -13.21 -1.57 -15.94
N LYS A 121 -13.28 -0.29 -15.62
CA LYS A 121 -13.70 0.80 -16.55
C LYS A 121 -12.65 1.01 -17.66
N LYS A 122 -13.08 1.16 -18.93
CA LYS A 122 -12.18 1.28 -20.11
C LYS A 122 -11.17 2.43 -19.98
N GLY A 123 -11.56 3.59 -19.47
CA GLY A 123 -10.70 4.79 -19.43
C GLY A 123 -9.49 4.70 -18.49
N ILE A 124 -9.54 3.82 -17.48
CA ILE A 124 -8.50 3.71 -16.44
C ILE A 124 -7.62 2.47 -16.58
N ARG A 125 -7.91 1.58 -17.53
CA ARG A 125 -7.19 0.30 -17.71
C ARG A 125 -5.68 0.47 -17.87
N LYS A 126 -5.21 1.50 -18.59
CA LYS A 126 -3.79 1.78 -18.78
C LYS A 126 -3.07 2.04 -17.44
N TRP A 127 -3.72 2.78 -16.54
CA TRP A 127 -3.18 3.07 -15.21
C TRP A 127 -3.21 1.86 -14.29
N ILE A 128 -4.25 1.02 -14.38
CA ILE A 128 -4.33 -0.23 -13.63
C ILE A 128 -3.22 -1.19 -14.10
N LEU A 129 -3.01 -1.30 -15.41
CA LEU A 129 -1.94 -2.11 -16.00
C LEU A 129 -0.54 -1.60 -15.58
N LEU A 130 -0.30 -0.29 -15.64
CA LEU A 130 0.96 0.30 -15.18
C LEU A 130 1.21 0.01 -13.70
N ARG A 131 0.19 0.15 -12.86
CA ARG A 131 0.27 -0.21 -11.44
C ARG A 131 0.59 -1.69 -11.26
N ALA A 132 -0.10 -2.57 -12.00
CA ALA A 132 0.13 -4.01 -11.92
C ALA A 132 1.55 -4.37 -12.35
N LEU A 133 2.05 -3.78 -13.44
CA LEU A 133 3.40 -4.01 -13.95
C LEU A 133 4.47 -3.59 -12.93
N THR A 134 4.38 -2.37 -12.42
CA THR A 134 5.35 -1.88 -11.42
C THR A 134 5.28 -2.66 -10.11
N SER A 135 4.09 -3.05 -9.65
CA SER A 135 3.92 -3.88 -8.46
C SER A 135 4.49 -5.29 -8.65
N SER A 136 4.30 -5.88 -9.84
CA SER A 136 4.78 -7.24 -10.13
C SER A 136 6.30 -7.29 -10.23
N ILE A 137 6.92 -6.29 -10.86
CA ILE A 137 8.38 -6.14 -10.90
C ILE A 137 8.92 -5.96 -9.47
N ALA A 138 8.28 -5.10 -8.66
CA ALA A 138 8.66 -4.89 -7.27
C ALA A 138 8.64 -6.19 -6.46
N LEU A 139 7.58 -6.98 -6.61
CA LEU A 139 7.45 -8.27 -5.94
C LEU A 139 8.53 -9.26 -6.35
N TYR A 140 8.74 -9.39 -7.66
CA TYR A 140 9.75 -10.30 -8.20
C TYR A 140 11.15 -9.97 -7.66
N LEU A 141 11.54 -8.69 -7.70
CA LEU A 141 12.83 -8.23 -7.23
C LEU A 141 12.99 -8.38 -5.71
N PHE A 142 11.92 -8.14 -4.95
CA PHE A 142 11.93 -8.35 -3.50
C PHE A 142 12.08 -9.84 -3.14
N PHE A 143 11.35 -10.74 -3.79
CA PHE A 143 11.47 -12.17 -3.54
C PHE A 143 12.83 -12.72 -3.97
N TYR A 144 13.37 -12.24 -5.10
CA TYR A 144 14.75 -12.53 -5.47
C TYR A 144 15.73 -12.09 -4.37
N GLY A 145 15.55 -10.91 -3.80
CA GLY A 145 16.35 -10.43 -2.67
C GLY A 145 16.22 -11.33 -1.44
N LEU A 146 15.00 -11.75 -1.09
CA LEU A 146 14.75 -12.64 0.04
C LEU A 146 15.49 -13.98 -0.08
N THR A 147 15.71 -14.48 -1.32
CA THR A 147 16.44 -15.72 -1.55
C THR A 147 17.97 -15.58 -1.47
N LYS A 148 18.50 -14.36 -1.53
CA LYS A 148 19.95 -14.10 -1.57
C LYS A 148 20.48 -13.32 -0.38
N LEU A 149 19.59 -12.61 0.34
CA LEU A 149 19.93 -11.78 1.49
C LEU A 149 19.33 -12.34 2.78
N PRO A 150 19.86 -12.00 3.96
CA PRO A 150 19.16 -12.15 5.21
C PRO A 150 17.78 -11.49 5.17
N LEU A 151 16.80 -12.05 5.89
CA LEU A 151 15.43 -11.54 5.94
C LEU A 151 15.40 -10.09 6.42
N ILE A 152 16.21 -9.79 7.45
CA ILE A 152 16.34 -8.47 8.03
C ILE A 152 16.86 -7.48 6.98
N ASP A 153 18.00 -7.77 6.33
CA ASP A 153 18.64 -6.88 5.36
C ASP A 153 17.70 -6.59 4.16
N ALA A 154 17.09 -7.63 3.59
CA ALA A 154 16.16 -7.49 2.45
C ALA A 154 14.95 -6.62 2.81
N THR A 155 14.36 -6.81 4.00
CA THR A 155 13.18 -6.06 4.44
C THR A 155 13.52 -4.60 4.72
N VAL A 156 14.65 -4.31 5.37
CA VAL A 156 15.08 -2.93 5.67
C VAL A 156 15.39 -2.16 4.38
N VAL A 157 16.10 -2.78 3.43
CA VAL A 157 16.39 -2.15 2.12
C VAL A 157 15.09 -1.85 1.37
N PHE A 158 14.13 -2.76 1.37
CA PHE A 158 12.83 -2.54 0.73
C PHE A 158 12.02 -1.46 1.44
N PHE A 159 12.16 -1.32 2.75
CA PHE A 159 11.46 -0.32 3.57
C PHE A 159 11.91 1.13 3.31
N VAL A 160 12.93 1.37 2.50
CA VAL A 160 13.25 2.71 1.96
C VAL A 160 12.16 3.21 0.97
N GLY A 161 11.30 2.32 0.49
CA GLY A 161 10.18 2.63 -0.39
C GLY A 161 9.35 3.88 -0.02
N PRO A 162 9.00 4.16 1.23
CA PRO A 162 8.31 5.39 1.62
C PRO A 162 8.99 6.68 1.18
N ILE A 163 10.32 6.72 1.15
CA ILE A 163 11.09 7.88 0.67
C ILE A 163 10.92 8.05 -0.83
N PHE A 164 11.05 6.96 -1.60
CA PHE A 164 10.79 7.00 -3.03
C PHE A 164 9.34 7.41 -3.34
N LYS A 165 8.36 6.94 -2.54
CA LYS A 165 6.95 7.37 -2.68
C LYS A 165 6.80 8.89 -2.56
N ILE A 166 7.54 9.51 -1.64
CA ILE A 166 7.50 10.96 -1.40
C ILE A 166 8.12 11.72 -2.55
N ILE A 167 9.29 11.29 -3.04
CA ILE A 167 10.00 11.92 -4.15
C ILE A 167 9.17 11.84 -5.43
N ILE A 168 8.65 10.65 -5.76
CA ILE A 168 7.84 10.45 -6.97
C ILE A 168 6.50 11.18 -6.86
N ALA A 169 5.85 11.17 -5.69
CA ALA A 169 4.59 11.90 -5.48
C ALA A 169 4.77 13.41 -5.63
N SER A 170 5.89 13.97 -5.19
CA SER A 170 6.16 15.40 -5.38
C SER A 170 6.28 15.76 -6.86
N SER A 171 6.92 14.90 -7.67
CA SER A 171 7.12 15.14 -9.10
C SER A 171 5.87 14.86 -9.94
N VAL A 172 5.12 13.79 -9.64
CA VAL A 172 3.99 13.32 -10.46
C VAL A 172 2.65 13.96 -10.03
N LEU A 173 2.48 14.23 -8.75
CA LEU A 173 1.24 14.77 -8.18
C LEU A 173 1.36 16.26 -7.82
N ASN A 174 2.50 16.91 -8.16
CA ASN A 174 2.80 18.31 -7.82
C ASN A 174 2.60 18.61 -6.31
N GLU A 175 2.97 17.67 -5.46
CA GLU A 175 2.96 17.88 -4.01
C GLU A 175 4.21 18.65 -3.57
N ASN A 176 4.05 19.58 -2.61
CA ASN A 176 5.17 20.34 -2.11
C ASN A 176 6.19 19.44 -1.39
N TYR A 177 7.44 19.47 -1.86
CA TYR A 177 8.57 18.83 -1.20
C TYR A 177 9.21 19.81 -0.21
N SER A 178 9.14 19.50 1.07
CA SER A 178 9.69 20.37 2.12
C SER A 178 11.19 20.10 2.31
N VAL A 179 11.94 21.13 2.72
CA VAL A 179 13.36 20.97 3.13
C VAL A 179 13.52 19.90 4.21
N LYS A 180 12.54 19.79 5.12
CA LYS A 180 12.52 18.73 6.15
C LYS A 180 12.41 17.33 5.55
N ASP A 181 11.58 17.17 4.50
CA ASP A 181 11.48 15.89 3.79
C ASP A 181 12.83 15.50 3.16
N GLY A 182 13.55 16.49 2.60
CA GLY A 182 14.92 16.31 2.08
C GLY A 182 15.90 15.83 3.15
N PHE A 183 15.89 16.48 4.31
CA PHE A 183 16.74 16.10 5.43
C PHE A 183 16.47 14.66 5.91
N TYR A 184 15.20 14.31 6.15
CA TYR A 184 14.83 12.95 6.55
C TYR A 184 15.21 11.90 5.51
N SER A 185 15.04 12.22 4.22
CA SER A 185 15.43 11.34 3.12
C SER A 185 16.95 11.13 3.06
N PHE A 186 17.72 12.18 3.27
CA PHE A 186 19.18 12.10 3.30
C PHE A 186 19.70 11.24 4.47
N VAL A 187 19.18 11.45 5.68
CA VAL A 187 19.58 10.65 6.85
C VAL A 187 19.14 9.18 6.70
N CYS A 188 17.96 8.94 6.09
CA CYS A 188 17.55 7.57 5.79
C CYS A 188 18.50 6.89 4.79
N PHE A 189 18.99 7.63 3.79
CA PHE A 189 19.96 7.10 2.84
C PHE A 189 21.30 6.73 3.54
N ILE A 190 21.73 7.52 4.53
CA ILE A 190 22.90 7.14 5.39
C ILE A 190 22.62 5.84 6.15
N GLY A 191 21.41 5.72 6.73
CA GLY A 191 20.99 4.47 7.39
C GLY A 191 21.03 3.26 6.45
N LEU A 192 20.58 3.46 5.21
CA LEU A 192 20.64 2.42 4.17
C LEU A 192 22.09 2.00 3.86
N LEU A 193 23.04 2.94 3.78
CA LEU A 193 24.45 2.63 3.56
C LEU A 193 25.04 1.76 4.69
N PHE A 194 24.60 1.96 5.93
CA PHE A 194 25.01 1.09 7.06
C PHE A 194 24.46 -0.33 6.94
N VAL A 195 23.26 -0.52 6.39
CA VAL A 195 22.67 -1.85 6.18
C VAL A 195 23.35 -2.57 5.01
N ILE A 196 23.55 -1.87 3.90
CA ILE A 196 24.14 -2.42 2.66
C ILE A 196 25.62 -2.76 2.87
N LYS A 197 26.35 -1.96 3.68
CA LYS A 197 27.79 -2.07 3.93
C LYS A 197 28.59 -2.19 2.63
N PRO A 198 28.51 -1.19 1.73
CA PRO A 198 29.23 -1.26 0.48
C PRO A 198 30.74 -1.38 0.75
N SER A 199 31.41 -2.33 0.07
CA SER A 199 32.83 -2.66 0.25
C SER A 199 33.75 -1.44 0.09
N VAL A 200 33.36 -0.52 -0.80
CA VAL A 200 34.09 0.75 -1.02
C VAL A 200 34.18 1.62 0.24
N LEU A 201 33.12 1.67 1.05
CA LEU A 201 33.07 2.50 2.27
C LEU A 201 33.63 1.77 3.49
N PHE A 202 33.48 0.45 3.54
CA PHE A 202 33.89 -0.36 4.69
C PHE A 202 35.23 -1.07 4.50
N HIS A 203 35.98 -0.72 3.44
CA HIS A 203 37.33 -1.26 3.13
C HIS A 203 37.40 -2.79 3.17
N GLN A 204 36.29 -3.47 2.87
CA GLN A 204 36.26 -4.91 2.74
C GLN A 204 36.70 -5.29 1.33
N GLN A 205 37.67 -6.20 1.21
CA GLN A 205 38.02 -6.77 -0.10
C GLN A 205 36.80 -7.49 -0.65
N MET A 206 36.37 -7.13 -1.87
CA MET A 206 35.31 -7.82 -2.56
C MET A 206 35.71 -9.28 -2.81
N THR A 207 34.98 -10.18 -2.18
CA THR A 207 35.08 -11.62 -2.48
C THR A 207 34.13 -11.99 -3.62
N VAL A 208 34.33 -13.14 -4.25
CA VAL A 208 33.43 -13.64 -5.30
C VAL A 208 32.00 -13.83 -4.77
N GLU A 209 31.85 -14.11 -3.47
CA GLU A 209 30.56 -14.26 -2.78
C GLU A 209 29.80 -12.93 -2.56
N ASP A 210 30.50 -11.81 -2.59
CA ASP A 210 29.90 -10.48 -2.38
C ASP A 210 29.17 -9.97 -3.64
N VAL A 211 29.51 -10.47 -4.81
CA VAL A 211 28.87 -10.04 -6.08
C VAL A 211 27.40 -10.41 -6.12
N PRO A 212 26.96 -11.66 -5.84
CA PRO A 212 25.53 -12.01 -5.78
C PRO A 212 24.77 -11.20 -4.74
N ARG A 213 25.38 -10.91 -3.57
CA ARG A 213 24.79 -10.09 -2.51
C ARG A 213 24.55 -8.65 -2.97
N SER A 214 25.53 -8.05 -3.64
CA SER A 214 25.43 -6.68 -4.16
C SER A 214 24.34 -6.57 -5.22
N ILE A 215 24.25 -7.54 -6.15
CA ILE A 215 23.21 -7.61 -7.17
C ILE A 215 21.82 -7.75 -6.51
N ALA A 216 21.69 -8.63 -5.52
CA ALA A 216 20.43 -8.84 -4.80
C ALA A 216 19.98 -7.56 -4.06
N THR A 217 20.93 -6.86 -3.42
CA THR A 217 20.65 -5.59 -2.74
C THR A 217 20.18 -4.51 -3.72
N ALA A 218 20.86 -4.38 -4.86
CA ALA A 218 20.46 -3.46 -5.92
C ALA A 218 19.06 -3.81 -6.48
N ALA A 219 18.78 -5.10 -6.66
CA ALA A 219 17.48 -5.58 -7.10
C ALA A 219 16.37 -5.20 -6.10
N VAL A 220 16.59 -5.40 -4.79
CA VAL A 220 15.61 -5.00 -3.76
C VAL A 220 15.39 -3.50 -3.75
N LEU A 221 16.44 -2.70 -3.94
CA LEU A 221 16.34 -1.24 -3.99
C LEU A 221 15.53 -0.77 -5.22
N VAL A 222 15.77 -1.36 -6.39
CA VAL A 222 14.95 -1.13 -7.59
C VAL A 222 13.51 -1.61 -7.35
N GLY A 223 13.33 -2.73 -6.66
CA GLY A 223 12.01 -3.22 -6.23
C GLY A 223 11.28 -2.21 -5.35
N ALA A 224 11.96 -1.59 -4.39
CA ALA A 224 11.41 -0.53 -3.55
C ALA A 224 10.98 0.70 -4.36
N LEU A 225 11.77 1.09 -5.36
CA LEU A 225 11.44 2.17 -6.31
C LEU A 225 10.20 1.82 -7.14
N MET A 226 10.13 0.61 -7.69
CA MET A 226 8.96 0.12 -8.46
C MET A 226 7.70 0.05 -7.58
N SER A 227 7.82 -0.38 -6.33
CA SER A 227 6.73 -0.36 -5.34
C SER A 227 6.23 1.06 -5.08
N ALA A 228 7.13 2.03 -5.01
CA ALA A 228 6.78 3.43 -4.85
C ALA A 228 6.02 3.98 -6.07
N MET A 229 6.45 3.64 -7.29
CA MET A 229 5.73 3.99 -8.53
C MET A 229 4.32 3.38 -8.57
N ALA A 230 4.19 2.10 -8.21
CA ALA A 230 2.91 1.41 -8.11
C ALA A 230 1.96 2.12 -7.13
N TYR A 231 2.50 2.56 -5.99
CA TYR A 231 1.74 3.29 -4.98
C TYR A 231 1.26 4.66 -5.50
N VAL A 232 2.13 5.45 -6.12
CA VAL A 232 1.77 6.77 -6.68
C VAL A 232 0.73 6.61 -7.79
N THR A 233 0.87 5.58 -8.62
CA THR A 233 -0.11 5.25 -9.66
C THR A 233 -1.46 4.85 -9.05
N ALA A 234 -1.47 4.05 -7.97
CA ALA A 234 -2.68 3.72 -7.23
C ALA A 234 -3.40 4.96 -6.68
N ARG A 235 -2.63 5.92 -6.19
CA ARG A 235 -3.15 7.18 -5.67
C ARG A 235 -3.75 8.05 -6.78
N LYS A 236 -3.15 8.04 -7.98
CA LYS A 236 -3.69 8.73 -9.16
C LYS A 236 -5.00 8.10 -9.66
N LEU A 237 -5.17 6.78 -9.51
CA LEU A 237 -6.41 6.07 -9.83
C LEU A 237 -7.57 6.39 -8.88
N GLY A 238 -7.28 6.84 -7.66
CA GLY A 238 -8.29 7.19 -6.67
C GLY A 238 -9.15 6.01 -6.22
N GLN A 239 -10.40 6.29 -5.84
CA GLN A 239 -11.36 5.29 -5.36
C GLN A 239 -12.21 4.65 -6.46
N ASP A 240 -12.05 5.09 -7.72
CA ASP A 240 -12.90 4.70 -8.85
C ASP A 240 -12.78 3.21 -9.25
N THR A 241 -11.77 2.51 -8.72
CA THR A 241 -11.53 1.11 -9.05
C THR A 241 -11.77 0.21 -7.86
N HIS A 242 -12.52 -0.86 -8.07
CA HIS A 242 -12.73 -1.87 -7.04
C HIS A 242 -11.41 -2.58 -6.72
N VAL A 243 -11.16 -2.88 -5.44
CA VAL A 243 -9.92 -3.53 -4.96
C VAL A 243 -9.62 -4.83 -5.71
N VAL A 244 -10.66 -5.63 -5.97
CA VAL A 244 -10.54 -6.94 -6.62
C VAL A 244 -9.99 -6.83 -8.05
N VAL A 245 -10.33 -5.76 -8.80
CA VAL A 245 -9.80 -5.53 -10.15
C VAL A 245 -8.28 -5.36 -10.11
N HIS A 246 -7.76 -4.64 -9.10
CA HIS A 246 -6.30 -4.50 -8.93
C HIS A 246 -5.62 -5.84 -8.66
N MET A 247 -6.29 -6.74 -7.92
CA MET A 247 -5.76 -8.08 -7.63
C MET A 247 -5.70 -8.96 -8.88
N VAL A 248 -6.74 -8.90 -9.73
CA VAL A 248 -6.76 -9.65 -11.00
C VAL A 248 -5.64 -9.19 -11.93
N TYR A 249 -5.49 -7.87 -12.15
CA TYR A 249 -4.42 -7.34 -12.99
C TYR A 249 -3.03 -7.68 -12.43
N PHE A 250 -2.86 -7.52 -11.13
CA PHE A 250 -1.58 -7.86 -10.49
C PHE A 250 -1.27 -9.35 -10.62
N GLY A 251 -2.22 -10.23 -10.30
CA GLY A 251 -2.03 -11.68 -10.42
C GLY A 251 -1.72 -12.10 -11.85
N LEU A 252 -2.43 -11.53 -12.84
CA LEU A 252 -2.18 -11.80 -14.26
C LEU A 252 -0.78 -11.37 -14.68
N VAL A 253 -0.41 -10.11 -14.43
CA VAL A 253 0.87 -9.56 -14.86
C VAL A 253 2.04 -10.23 -14.16
N ALA A 254 1.94 -10.50 -12.85
CA ALA A 254 2.99 -11.18 -12.11
C ALA A 254 3.18 -12.63 -12.56
N SER A 255 2.09 -13.35 -12.87
CA SER A 255 2.20 -14.69 -13.46
C SER A 255 2.88 -14.66 -14.82
N VAL A 256 2.51 -13.72 -15.69
CA VAL A 256 3.13 -13.59 -17.03
C VAL A 256 4.63 -13.24 -16.93
N ILE A 257 5.03 -12.36 -16.02
CA ILE A 257 6.45 -12.01 -15.82
C ILE A 257 7.29 -13.22 -15.37
N SER A 258 6.68 -14.16 -14.67
CA SER A 258 7.38 -15.35 -14.18
C SER A 258 7.51 -16.48 -15.23
N LEU A 259 6.71 -16.45 -16.31
CA LEU A 259 6.69 -17.48 -17.35
C LEU A 259 8.01 -17.67 -18.15
N PRO A 260 8.82 -16.62 -18.46
CA PRO A 260 10.03 -16.81 -19.28
C PRO A 260 11.01 -17.85 -18.73
N ARG A 261 10.94 -18.17 -17.44
CA ARG A 261 11.76 -19.21 -16.80
C ARG A 261 11.00 -20.52 -16.53
N LEU A 262 9.92 -20.77 -17.24
CA LEU A 262 9.09 -21.97 -17.07
C LEU A 262 9.90 -23.29 -17.21
N GLN A 263 10.95 -23.28 -18.03
CA GLN A 263 11.83 -24.44 -18.24
C GLN A 263 12.68 -24.78 -17.00
N GLU A 264 12.87 -23.84 -16.10
CA GLU A 264 13.62 -24.00 -14.85
C GLU A 264 12.71 -24.36 -13.66
N PHE A 265 11.42 -24.60 -13.89
CA PHE A 265 10.49 -24.97 -12.82
C PHE A 265 10.83 -26.35 -12.28
N VAL A 266 10.89 -26.44 -10.96
CA VAL A 266 11.13 -27.68 -10.23
C VAL A 266 9.78 -28.19 -9.75
N ILE A 267 9.35 -29.35 -10.28
CA ILE A 267 8.10 -29.96 -9.78
C ILE A 267 8.36 -30.45 -8.35
N PRO A 268 7.63 -29.94 -7.33
CA PRO A 268 7.84 -30.33 -5.97
C PRO A 268 7.44 -31.82 -5.78
N ASP A 269 8.38 -32.66 -5.37
CA ASP A 269 8.11 -34.07 -5.05
C ASP A 269 7.44 -34.25 -3.69
N GLN A 270 7.61 -33.26 -2.80
CA GLN A 270 7.08 -33.30 -1.44
C GLN A 270 5.73 -32.55 -1.34
N LEU A 271 4.75 -33.25 -0.80
CA LEU A 271 3.41 -32.70 -0.60
C LEU A 271 3.41 -31.43 0.28
N ASP A 272 4.31 -31.36 1.27
CA ASP A 272 4.47 -30.22 2.16
C ASP A 272 4.87 -28.95 1.41
N THR A 273 5.72 -29.05 0.39
CA THR A 273 6.12 -27.93 -0.46
C THR A 273 4.94 -27.38 -1.26
N ILE A 274 4.08 -28.26 -1.78
CA ILE A 274 2.86 -27.88 -2.51
C ILE A 274 1.90 -27.12 -1.58
N TRP A 275 1.70 -27.64 -0.35
CA TRP A 275 0.86 -26.96 0.64
C TRP A 275 1.42 -25.59 1.04
N MET A 276 2.74 -25.46 1.19
CA MET A 276 3.38 -24.18 1.48
C MET A 276 3.21 -23.17 0.34
N LEU A 277 3.36 -23.60 -0.92
CA LEU A 277 3.10 -22.73 -2.09
C LEU A 277 1.64 -22.26 -2.12
N GLY A 278 0.70 -23.17 -1.87
CA GLY A 278 -0.72 -22.82 -1.73
C GLY A 278 -0.99 -21.84 -0.59
N ALA A 279 -0.37 -22.09 0.56
CA ALA A 279 -0.48 -21.22 1.72
C ALA A 279 0.05 -19.79 1.42
N ILE A 280 1.21 -19.67 0.77
CA ILE A 280 1.77 -18.38 0.33
C ILE A 280 0.74 -17.63 -0.54
N GLY A 281 0.13 -18.31 -1.51
CA GLY A 281 -0.87 -17.70 -2.39
C GLY A 281 -2.11 -17.21 -1.64
N LEU A 282 -2.66 -18.03 -0.75
CA LEU A 282 -3.83 -17.70 0.06
C LEU A 282 -3.55 -16.55 1.03
N VAL A 283 -2.46 -16.65 1.80
CA VAL A 283 -2.04 -15.62 2.77
C VAL A 283 -1.74 -14.30 2.04
N ALA A 284 -1.14 -14.36 0.85
CA ALA A 284 -0.90 -13.19 0.01
C ALA A 284 -2.20 -12.52 -0.46
N PHE A 285 -3.19 -13.30 -0.88
CA PHE A 285 -4.49 -12.76 -1.27
C PHE A 285 -5.19 -12.07 -0.10
N LEU A 286 -5.20 -12.70 1.07
CA LEU A 286 -5.78 -12.13 2.29
C LEU A 286 -5.03 -10.87 2.72
N GLY A 287 -3.70 -10.92 2.81
CA GLY A 287 -2.87 -9.77 3.18
C GLY A 287 -3.06 -8.58 2.24
N GLN A 288 -3.11 -8.83 0.93
CA GLN A 288 -3.34 -7.79 -0.07
C GLN A 288 -4.76 -7.20 0.00
N THR A 289 -5.76 -8.03 0.31
CA THR A 289 -7.15 -7.58 0.53
C THR A 289 -7.22 -6.66 1.73
N LEU A 290 -6.64 -7.08 2.84
CA LEU A 290 -6.57 -6.30 4.09
C LEU A 290 -5.83 -4.97 3.88
N LEU A 291 -4.66 -5.02 3.19
CA LEU A 291 -3.89 -3.82 2.84
C LEU A 291 -4.73 -2.82 2.06
N ASN A 292 -5.35 -3.26 0.97
CA ASN A 292 -6.12 -2.36 0.11
C ASN A 292 -7.36 -1.78 0.80
N HIS A 293 -8.06 -2.57 1.64
CA HIS A 293 -9.16 -2.06 2.46
C HIS A 293 -8.67 -1.13 3.56
N GLY A 294 -7.57 -1.46 4.23
CA GLY A 294 -6.96 -0.63 5.26
C GLY A 294 -6.52 0.73 4.73
N LEU A 295 -5.90 0.77 3.53
CA LEU A 295 -5.49 2.01 2.87
C LEU A 295 -6.66 2.92 2.48
N LYS A 296 -7.86 2.38 2.27
CA LYS A 296 -9.07 3.17 2.02
C LYS A 296 -9.64 3.81 3.28
N LEU A 297 -9.42 3.20 4.45
CA LEU A 297 -9.99 3.61 5.71
C LEU A 297 -9.03 4.45 6.57
N ALA A 298 -7.73 4.16 6.52
CA ALA A 298 -6.72 4.84 7.33
C ALA A 298 -6.12 6.05 6.61
N PRO A 299 -5.79 7.13 7.35
CA PRO A 299 -5.01 8.24 6.81
C PRO A 299 -3.66 7.76 6.29
N PHE A 300 -3.23 8.34 5.15
CA PHE A 300 -2.01 7.94 4.46
C PHE A 300 -0.75 7.88 5.33
N GLY A 301 -0.50 8.91 6.15
CA GLY A 301 0.68 8.95 7.02
C GLY A 301 0.68 7.82 8.04
N LEU A 302 -0.48 7.52 8.62
CA LEU A 302 -0.64 6.45 9.60
C LEU A 302 -0.44 5.07 8.96
N ALA A 303 -0.94 4.86 7.75
CA ALA A 303 -0.75 3.61 7.01
C ALA A 303 0.74 3.28 6.78
N ASN A 304 1.55 4.27 6.41
CA ASN A 304 2.99 4.06 6.22
C ASN A 304 3.75 3.81 7.54
N ILE A 305 3.29 4.42 8.66
CA ILE A 305 3.88 4.16 9.98
C ILE A 305 3.62 2.71 10.40
N ILE A 306 2.41 2.21 10.16
CA ILE A 306 2.05 0.81 10.49
C ILE A 306 2.89 -0.17 9.67
N GLN A 307 3.15 0.12 8.38
CA GLN A 307 4.02 -0.69 7.55
C GLN A 307 5.48 -0.76 8.07
N ALA A 308 5.92 0.17 8.94
CA ALA A 308 7.20 0.03 9.63
C ALA A 308 7.24 -1.20 10.55
N GLY A 309 6.08 -1.73 10.96
CA GLY A 309 5.96 -3.01 11.66
C GLY A 309 6.52 -4.19 10.87
N ASP A 310 6.54 -4.14 9.53
CA ASP A 310 7.14 -5.18 8.68
C ASP A 310 8.62 -5.37 9.01
N VAL A 311 9.35 -4.27 9.26
CA VAL A 311 10.77 -4.32 9.65
C VAL A 311 10.93 -4.95 11.04
N VAL A 312 10.09 -4.57 12.00
CA VAL A 312 10.12 -5.15 13.36
C VAL A 312 9.86 -6.65 13.30
N LEU A 313 8.85 -7.08 12.54
CA LEU A 313 8.54 -8.50 12.35
C LEU A 313 9.68 -9.25 11.63
N ALA A 314 10.34 -8.60 10.65
CA ALA A 314 11.51 -9.18 9.99
C ALA A 314 12.67 -9.42 10.96
N PHE A 315 12.92 -8.49 11.91
CA PHE A 315 13.91 -8.70 12.97
C PHE A 315 13.53 -9.87 13.89
N VAL A 316 12.28 -9.90 14.36
CA VAL A 316 11.79 -10.98 15.22
C VAL A 316 11.93 -12.33 14.51
N PHE A 317 11.42 -12.45 13.30
CA PHE A 317 11.46 -13.71 12.56
C PHE A 317 12.87 -14.07 12.07
N GLY A 318 13.67 -13.10 11.65
CA GLY A 318 15.06 -13.31 11.25
C GLY A 318 15.90 -13.90 12.38
N ILE A 319 15.79 -13.32 13.57
CA ILE A 319 16.55 -13.78 14.74
C ILE A 319 16.00 -15.13 15.25
N VAL A 320 14.66 -15.24 15.43
CA VAL A 320 14.06 -16.40 16.11
C VAL A 320 13.98 -17.62 15.20
N LEU A 321 13.64 -17.46 13.91
CA LEU A 321 13.41 -18.59 12.99
C LEU A 321 14.64 -18.93 12.14
N PHE A 322 15.44 -17.91 11.78
CA PHE A 322 16.59 -18.10 10.89
C PHE A 322 17.94 -17.95 11.59
N ASN A 323 17.94 -17.71 12.90
CA ASN A 323 19.16 -17.46 13.69
C ASN A 323 20.06 -16.38 13.08
N GLU A 324 19.46 -15.39 12.41
CA GLU A 324 20.17 -14.26 11.83
C GLU A 324 20.81 -13.44 12.96
N GLN A 325 22.09 -13.12 12.84
CA GLN A 325 22.80 -12.27 13.78
C GLN A 325 23.08 -10.91 13.12
N PRO A 326 22.17 -9.94 13.24
CA PRO A 326 22.38 -8.63 12.65
C PRO A 326 23.57 -7.94 13.32
N GLY A 327 24.57 -7.57 12.52
CA GLY A 327 25.73 -6.84 13.03
C GLY A 327 25.33 -5.43 13.50
N PHE A 328 26.20 -4.78 14.30
CA PHE A 328 25.97 -3.45 14.85
C PHE A 328 25.53 -2.42 13.80
N TYR A 329 26.21 -2.37 12.65
CA TYR A 329 25.85 -1.45 11.56
C TYR A 329 24.47 -1.73 10.96
N THR A 330 24.07 -3.00 10.85
CA THR A 330 22.73 -3.37 10.38
C THR A 330 21.66 -2.88 11.35
N ILE A 331 21.87 -3.04 12.66
CA ILE A 331 20.94 -2.56 13.69
C ILE A 331 20.85 -1.03 13.65
N LEU A 332 21.99 -0.34 13.66
CA LEU A 332 22.04 1.13 13.61
C LEU A 332 21.38 1.68 12.35
N GLY A 333 21.71 1.12 11.19
CA GLY A 333 21.13 1.50 9.90
C GLY A 333 19.62 1.27 9.86
N SER A 334 19.14 0.15 10.37
CA SER A 334 17.71 -0.18 10.44
C SER A 334 16.93 0.79 11.32
N ILE A 335 17.48 1.14 12.50
CA ILE A 335 16.90 2.15 13.39
C ILE A 335 16.81 3.49 12.67
N LEU A 336 17.86 3.93 11.98
CA LEU A 336 17.86 5.19 11.22
C LEU A 336 16.81 5.16 10.11
N VAL A 337 16.73 4.08 9.33
CA VAL A 337 15.73 3.94 8.24
C VAL A 337 14.31 4.00 8.79
N VAL A 338 13.98 3.21 9.82
CA VAL A 338 12.64 3.17 10.42
C VAL A 338 12.28 4.51 11.05
N LEU A 339 13.21 5.13 11.79
CA LEU A 339 12.97 6.39 12.46
C LEU A 339 12.76 7.53 11.46
N MET A 340 13.61 7.64 10.43
CA MET A 340 13.49 8.70 9.43
C MET A 340 12.26 8.54 8.53
N THR A 341 11.95 7.33 8.08
CA THR A 341 10.72 7.07 7.32
C THR A 341 9.47 7.37 8.16
N THR A 342 9.48 7.05 9.45
CA THR A 342 8.39 7.38 10.37
C THR A 342 8.26 8.90 10.56
N MET A 343 9.37 9.61 10.78
CA MET A 343 9.38 11.08 10.94
C MET A 343 8.87 11.82 9.71
N VAL A 344 9.29 11.40 8.52
CA VAL A 344 8.78 11.98 7.27
C VAL A 344 7.27 11.78 7.12
N ASN A 345 6.76 10.60 7.46
CA ASN A 345 5.33 10.30 7.38
C ASN A 345 4.51 11.12 8.40
N ILE A 346 5.01 11.26 9.64
CA ILE A 346 4.40 12.12 10.68
C ILE A 346 4.39 13.57 10.23
N HIS A 347 5.52 14.07 9.70
CA HIS A 347 5.63 15.44 9.21
C HIS A 347 4.58 15.73 8.11
N ARG A 348 4.49 14.86 7.10
CA ARG A 348 3.51 15.01 6.02
C ARG A 348 2.06 14.87 6.49
N TRP A 349 1.79 13.98 7.42
CA TRP A 349 0.48 13.85 8.02
C TRP A 349 0.06 15.14 8.74
N ARG A 350 0.95 15.70 9.58
CA ARG A 350 0.70 17.00 10.26
C ARG A 350 0.47 18.14 9.27
N MET A 351 1.27 18.23 8.21
CA MET A 351 1.11 19.25 7.17
C MET A 351 -0.22 19.11 6.43
N SER A 352 -0.67 17.91 6.15
CA SER A 352 -1.97 17.63 5.55
C SER A 352 -3.12 18.09 6.46
N GLN A 353 -3.05 17.83 7.76
CA GLN A 353 -4.06 18.28 8.73
C GLN A 353 -4.13 19.81 8.82
N LEU A 354 -2.98 20.48 8.89
CA LEU A 354 -2.91 21.96 8.92
C LEU A 354 -3.51 22.57 7.65
N ARG A 355 -3.24 21.98 6.49
CA ARG A 355 -3.80 22.41 5.20
C ARG A 355 -5.33 22.30 5.19
N ASN A 356 -5.87 21.19 5.68
CA ASN A 356 -7.31 20.97 5.77
C ASN A 356 -7.99 21.99 6.71
N VAL A 357 -7.37 22.28 7.86
CA VAL A 357 -7.87 23.30 8.80
C VAL A 357 -7.84 24.71 8.17
N ALA A 358 -6.76 25.06 7.46
CA ALA A 358 -6.64 26.34 6.78
C ALA A 358 -7.68 26.53 5.66
N LEU A 359 -7.98 25.47 4.91
CA LEU A 359 -9.03 25.46 3.88
C LEU A 359 -10.43 25.59 4.49
N ARG A 360 -10.69 24.97 5.63
CA ARG A 360 -11.96 25.16 6.37
C ARG A 360 -12.14 26.62 6.83
N LYS A 361 -11.09 27.25 7.39
CA LYS A 361 -11.15 28.66 7.82
C LYS A 361 -11.35 29.66 6.69
N ARG A 362 -10.98 29.37 5.46
CA ARG A 362 -11.20 30.26 4.30
C ARG A 362 -12.62 30.18 3.72
N ARG A 363 -13.42 29.22 4.16
CA ARG A 363 -14.80 29.02 3.70
C ARG A 363 -15.83 29.63 4.63
N TYR A 364 -15.41 30.12 5.79
CA TYR A 364 -16.20 30.94 6.74
C TYR A 364 -15.67 32.40 6.77
#